data_e38c73c92469d4d7b006dbb3dbd2f9dd
#
_entry.id   e38c73c92469d4d7b006dbb3dbd2f9dd
#
_cell.length_a   1.000
_cell.length_b   1.000
_cell.length_c   1.000
_cell.angle_alpha   90.00
_cell.angle_beta   90.00
_cell.angle_gamma   90.00
#
_symmetry.space_group_name_H-M   'P 1'
#
loop_
_entity.id
_entity.type
_entity.pdbx_description
1 polymer ?
#
loop_
_entity_poly.entity_id
_entity_poly.type
_entity_poly.pdbx_seq_one_letter_code
_entity_poly.pdbx_strand_id
1 'polypeptide(L)'
;MLFSTGATTVFILGNSLLLFSEIVQLTMINDLQLFANIIGVICMHLAGLIKWCYCIKENHQIIDIVIKLEKCHVLCQQIDNSEEGCRIYRNKMECAHRYSSYFIYGWACACTYGVLHWCINPFLLGTWALKQMNSTNHTFIKRSLPFIGWYPLNTDDIYNYIYLYVIQVIGGISSAFGIICYDTFYVTMLMIICVQFQHINTILQRNNFDNVPEAMFILERKLKNCVDCHAEIIKFLKTLQTFCGPAMFMQCIETLVVICLVSFEASTIKIEIHMESIFKLWTLLVYFLCASVQLYVFCFFATQLGHLGLQIAHSVYFCGWELMIFKERKDQSKNNFGKQLKHCNIDRLVQTIMVRAQRPIILTGGPFYVLSLETFRVIIGLAMSNSVMLRTISDTTLDE
;
A
#
# COMPACT_ATOMS: atom_id res chain seq x y z
N MET A 1 -15.50 16.76 -0.75
CA MET A 1 -16.54 15.78 -0.35
C MET A 1 -16.64 14.75 -1.46
N LEU A 2 -15.94 13.61 -1.32
CA LEU A 2 -15.77 12.65 -2.44
C LEU A 2 -17.00 11.77 -2.71
N PHE A 3 -17.99 11.72 -1.82
CA PHE A 3 -19.23 10.96 -2.04
C PHE A 3 -20.43 11.61 -1.35
N SER A 4 -21.61 11.45 -1.98
CA SER A 4 -22.86 11.79 -1.29
C SER A 4 -23.01 10.88 -0.08
N THR A 5 -23.46 11.41 1.02
CA THR A 5 -23.71 10.66 2.28
C THR A 5 -24.55 9.39 2.03
N GLY A 6 -25.47 9.43 1.07
CA GLY A 6 -26.28 8.28 0.68
C GLY A 6 -25.51 7.11 0.09
N ALA A 7 -24.59 7.35 -0.87
CA ALA A 7 -23.79 6.28 -1.46
C ALA A 7 -22.86 5.61 -0.42
N THR A 8 -22.26 6.43 0.46
CA THR A 8 -21.42 5.94 1.56
C THR A 8 -22.21 5.03 2.51
N THR A 9 -23.45 5.44 2.88
CA THR A 9 -24.31 4.63 3.75
C THR A 9 -24.68 3.30 3.09
N VAL A 10 -25.04 3.30 1.80
CA VAL A 10 -25.38 2.07 1.05
C VAL A 10 -24.16 1.12 1.01
N PHE A 11 -22.95 1.64 0.78
CA PHE A 11 -21.72 0.83 0.74
C PHE A 11 -21.39 0.21 2.11
N ILE A 12 -21.47 0.98 3.18
CA ILE A 12 -21.21 0.46 4.54
C ILE A 12 -22.25 -0.58 4.91
N LEU A 13 -23.54 -0.33 4.67
CA LEU A 13 -24.61 -1.28 4.99
C LEU A 13 -24.49 -2.56 4.16
N GLY A 14 -24.24 -2.46 2.84
CA GLY A 14 -24.10 -3.62 1.96
C GLY A 14 -22.94 -4.52 2.38
N ASN A 15 -21.78 -3.93 2.67
CA ASN A 15 -20.61 -4.69 3.14
C ASN A 15 -20.84 -5.28 4.56
N SER A 16 -21.47 -4.54 5.46
CA SER A 16 -21.75 -5.02 6.82
C SER A 16 -22.74 -6.19 6.81
N LEU A 17 -23.76 -6.15 5.96
CA LEU A 17 -24.72 -7.26 5.78
C LEU A 17 -24.03 -8.50 5.20
N LEU A 18 -23.16 -8.31 4.22
CA LEU A 18 -22.38 -9.40 3.63
C LEU A 18 -21.49 -10.06 4.68
N LEU A 19 -20.69 -9.28 5.41
CA LEU A 19 -19.84 -9.79 6.49
C LEU A 19 -20.64 -10.51 7.58
N PHE A 20 -21.76 -9.96 7.98
CA PHE A 20 -22.61 -10.61 8.97
C PHE A 20 -23.08 -12.00 8.50
N SER A 21 -23.52 -12.12 7.23
CA SER A 21 -23.94 -13.39 6.66
C SER A 21 -22.82 -14.43 6.60
N GLU A 22 -21.59 -13.99 6.26
CA GLU A 22 -20.39 -14.84 6.20
C GLU A 22 -19.97 -15.32 7.61
N ILE A 23 -19.99 -14.43 8.61
CA ILE A 23 -19.66 -14.78 10.00
C ILE A 23 -20.69 -15.78 10.56
N VAL A 24 -21.98 -15.59 10.29
CA VAL A 24 -23.01 -16.57 10.72
C VAL A 24 -22.79 -17.91 10.02
N GLN A 25 -22.49 -17.91 8.72
CA GLN A 25 -22.18 -19.14 7.99
C GLN A 25 -20.99 -19.88 8.59
N LEU A 26 -19.94 -19.16 8.99
CA LEU A 26 -18.71 -19.71 9.57
C LEU A 26 -19.00 -20.51 10.85
N THR A 27 -20.00 -20.12 11.66
CA THR A 27 -20.38 -20.84 12.89
C THR A 27 -21.10 -22.18 12.63
N MET A 28 -21.54 -22.42 11.39
CA MET A 28 -22.32 -23.60 11.00
C MET A 28 -21.50 -24.65 10.24
N ILE A 29 -20.20 -24.42 10.05
CA ILE A 29 -19.34 -25.26 9.20
C ILE A 29 -18.43 -26.13 10.08
N ASN A 30 -18.34 -27.40 9.70
CA ASN A 30 -17.43 -28.39 10.31
C ASN A 30 -16.28 -28.79 9.34
N ASP A 31 -16.37 -28.42 8.06
CA ASP A 31 -15.34 -28.72 7.06
C ASP A 31 -14.23 -27.68 7.07
N LEU A 32 -12.99 -28.14 7.31
CA LEU A 32 -11.80 -27.27 7.40
C LEU A 32 -11.51 -26.53 6.09
N GLN A 33 -11.74 -27.17 4.94
CA GLN A 33 -11.47 -26.54 3.64
C GLN A 33 -12.47 -25.43 3.35
N LEU A 34 -13.76 -25.65 3.62
CA LEU A 34 -14.80 -24.64 3.47
C LEU A 34 -14.62 -23.51 4.48
N PHE A 35 -14.21 -23.83 5.71
CA PHE A 35 -13.86 -22.86 6.75
C PHE A 35 -12.71 -21.96 6.32
N ALA A 36 -11.64 -22.51 5.74
CA ALA A 36 -10.49 -21.73 5.24
C ALA A 36 -10.91 -20.76 4.12
N ASN A 37 -11.72 -21.22 3.17
CA ASN A 37 -12.22 -20.37 2.08
C ASN A 37 -13.03 -19.18 2.61
N ILE A 38 -13.97 -19.42 3.52
CA ILE A 38 -14.82 -18.34 4.07
C ILE A 38 -14.01 -17.34 4.89
N ILE A 39 -13.05 -17.79 5.70
CA ILE A 39 -12.18 -16.86 6.44
C ILE A 39 -11.37 -15.99 5.49
N GLY A 40 -10.83 -16.53 4.40
CA GLY A 40 -10.11 -15.74 3.39
C GLY A 40 -10.97 -14.62 2.83
N VAL A 41 -12.22 -14.91 2.48
CA VAL A 41 -13.17 -13.92 1.96
C VAL A 41 -13.59 -12.90 3.04
N ILE A 42 -13.86 -13.35 4.26
CA ILE A 42 -14.16 -12.47 5.41
C ILE A 42 -13.01 -11.47 5.64
N CYS A 43 -11.75 -11.93 5.61
CA CYS A 43 -10.59 -11.05 5.78
C CYS A 43 -10.58 -9.93 4.74
N MET A 44 -10.84 -10.23 3.46
CA MET A 44 -10.90 -9.26 2.38
C MET A 44 -12.05 -8.23 2.59
N HIS A 45 -13.25 -8.71 2.89
CA HIS A 45 -14.41 -7.83 3.10
C HIS A 45 -14.24 -6.95 4.36
N LEU A 46 -13.70 -7.52 5.43
CA LEU A 46 -13.41 -6.81 6.67
C LEU A 46 -12.34 -5.73 6.47
N ALA A 47 -11.25 -6.05 5.75
CA ALA A 47 -10.20 -5.08 5.45
C ALA A 47 -10.74 -3.92 4.61
N GLY A 48 -11.55 -4.19 3.58
CA GLY A 48 -12.20 -3.16 2.78
C GLY A 48 -13.11 -2.25 3.61
N LEU A 49 -13.93 -2.83 4.49
CA LEU A 49 -14.82 -2.08 5.37
C LEU A 49 -14.04 -1.21 6.37
N ILE A 50 -13.03 -1.78 7.03
CA ILE A 50 -12.19 -1.05 8.00
C ILE A 50 -11.49 0.12 7.32
N LYS A 51 -10.83 -0.11 6.18
CA LYS A 51 -10.12 0.93 5.42
C LYS A 51 -11.08 2.06 5.01
N TRP A 52 -12.28 1.71 4.53
CA TRP A 52 -13.28 2.68 4.14
C TRP A 52 -13.81 3.51 5.31
N CYS A 53 -14.24 2.85 6.40
CA CYS A 53 -14.70 3.53 7.60
C CYS A 53 -13.62 4.42 8.22
N TYR A 54 -12.37 3.96 8.18
CA TYR A 54 -11.22 4.71 8.68
C TYR A 54 -10.97 5.98 7.87
N CYS A 55 -11.02 5.91 6.53
CA CYS A 55 -10.92 7.10 5.66
C CYS A 55 -12.02 8.13 5.93
N ILE A 56 -13.25 7.68 6.19
CA ILE A 56 -14.37 8.58 6.49
C ILE A 56 -14.19 9.24 7.85
N LYS A 57 -13.86 8.44 8.87
CA LYS A 57 -13.68 8.92 10.24
C LYS A 57 -12.54 9.94 10.35
N GLU A 58 -11.41 9.64 9.72
CA GLU A 58 -10.19 10.44 9.83
C GLU A 58 -9.98 11.39 8.64
N ASN A 59 -11.07 11.79 7.97
CA ASN A 59 -11.03 12.63 6.78
C ASN A 59 -10.24 13.94 6.98
N HIS A 60 -10.31 14.56 8.16
CA HIS A 60 -9.54 15.76 8.47
C HIS A 60 -8.02 15.49 8.56
N GLN A 61 -7.60 14.30 8.99
CA GLN A 61 -6.17 13.92 8.94
C GLN A 61 -5.69 13.77 7.50
N ILE A 62 -6.51 13.23 6.60
CA ILE A 62 -6.20 13.13 5.17
C ILE A 62 -5.95 14.53 4.59
N ILE A 63 -6.81 15.50 4.92
CA ILE A 63 -6.65 16.90 4.48
C ILE A 63 -5.34 17.49 5.04
N ASP A 64 -5.04 17.27 6.31
CA ASP A 64 -3.77 17.72 6.93
C ASP A 64 -2.54 17.11 6.25
N ILE A 65 -2.59 15.82 5.91
CA ILE A 65 -1.54 15.13 5.15
C ILE A 65 -1.33 15.79 3.79
N VAL A 66 -2.40 16.08 3.06
CA VAL A 66 -2.31 16.73 1.74
C VAL A 66 -1.72 18.14 1.85
N ILE A 67 -2.14 18.94 2.83
CA ILE A 67 -1.59 20.29 3.07
C ILE A 67 -0.10 20.23 3.41
N LYS A 68 0.32 19.27 4.24
CA LYS A 68 1.75 19.07 4.57
C LYS A 68 2.56 18.62 3.36
N LEU A 69 1.98 17.77 2.50
CA LEU A 69 2.62 17.36 1.25
C LEU A 69 2.83 18.55 0.30
N GLU A 70 1.83 19.42 0.16
CA GLU A 70 1.94 20.66 -0.63
C GLU A 70 3.07 21.54 -0.11
N LYS A 71 3.17 21.71 1.21
CA LYS A 71 4.28 22.46 1.83
C LYS A 71 5.64 21.83 1.51
N CYS A 72 5.77 20.49 1.60
CA CYS A 72 6.99 19.79 1.19
C CYS A 72 7.32 20.04 -0.29
N HIS A 73 6.31 20.04 -1.16
CA HIS A 73 6.47 20.32 -2.59
C HIS A 73 7.04 21.71 -2.85
N VAL A 74 6.47 22.74 -2.21
CA VAL A 74 6.95 24.14 -2.32
C VAL A 74 8.40 24.27 -1.85
N LEU A 75 8.74 23.67 -0.70
CA LEU A 75 10.11 23.70 -0.17
C LEU A 75 11.10 22.99 -1.10
N CYS A 76 10.72 21.85 -1.68
CA CYS A 76 11.56 21.15 -2.65
C CYS A 76 11.85 21.98 -3.90
N GLN A 77 10.88 22.74 -4.40
CA GLN A 77 11.11 23.68 -5.51
C GLN A 77 12.10 24.79 -5.16
N GLN A 78 12.09 25.24 -3.91
CA GLN A 78 12.95 26.33 -3.42
C GLN A 78 14.40 25.91 -3.15
N ILE A 79 14.73 24.62 -3.16
CA ILE A 79 16.10 24.15 -2.93
C ILE A 79 17.04 24.71 -4.01
N ASP A 80 16.63 24.63 -5.27
CA ASP A 80 17.35 25.22 -6.39
C ASP A 80 16.40 26.00 -7.31
N ASN A 81 16.42 27.30 -7.16
CA ASN A 81 15.57 28.23 -7.94
C ASN A 81 16.13 28.48 -9.36
N SER A 82 17.20 27.81 -9.78
CA SER A 82 17.66 27.89 -11.17
C SER A 82 16.61 27.31 -12.11
N GLU A 83 16.53 27.83 -13.33
CA GLU A 83 15.60 27.33 -14.34
C GLU A 83 15.78 25.83 -14.58
N GLU A 84 17.02 25.39 -14.57
CA GLU A 84 17.37 23.99 -14.74
C GLU A 84 16.98 23.13 -13.52
N GLY A 85 17.19 23.60 -12.28
CA GLY A 85 16.74 22.93 -11.05
C GLY A 85 15.23 22.74 -11.04
N CYS A 86 14.48 23.79 -11.36
CA CYS A 86 13.02 23.73 -11.47
C CYS A 86 12.55 22.77 -12.56
N ARG A 87 13.23 22.74 -13.72
CA ARG A 87 12.92 21.79 -14.80
C ARG A 87 13.13 20.34 -14.38
N ILE A 88 14.27 20.04 -13.72
CA ILE A 88 14.57 18.71 -13.22
C ILE A 88 13.49 18.25 -12.24
N TYR A 89 13.11 19.11 -11.29
CA TYR A 89 12.08 18.77 -10.32
C TYR A 89 10.72 18.50 -10.98
N ARG A 90 10.31 19.37 -11.91
CA ARG A 90 9.06 19.21 -12.66
C ARG A 90 9.03 17.87 -13.41
N ASN A 91 10.09 17.56 -14.16
CA ASN A 91 10.18 16.29 -14.90
C ASN A 91 10.09 15.07 -13.98
N LYS A 92 10.75 15.11 -12.80
CA LYS A 92 10.66 14.03 -11.82
C LYS A 92 9.25 13.90 -11.25
N MET A 93 8.58 15.02 -10.95
CA MET A 93 7.20 15.00 -10.44
C MET A 93 6.20 14.51 -11.49
N GLU A 94 6.36 14.91 -12.75
CA GLU A 94 5.54 14.41 -13.87
C GLU A 94 5.71 12.90 -14.05
N CYS A 95 6.94 12.40 -13.94
CA CYS A 95 7.24 10.98 -13.98
C CYS A 95 6.59 10.24 -12.81
N ALA A 96 6.70 10.77 -11.58
CA ALA A 96 6.03 10.20 -10.41
C ALA A 96 4.51 10.17 -10.58
N HIS A 97 3.92 11.24 -11.07
CA HIS A 97 2.48 11.32 -11.32
C HIS A 97 2.02 10.27 -12.35
N ARG A 98 2.80 10.08 -13.42
CA ARG A 98 2.52 9.04 -14.43
C ARG A 98 2.57 7.64 -13.84
N TYR A 99 3.62 7.30 -13.08
CA TYR A 99 3.72 5.98 -12.43
C TYR A 99 2.65 5.76 -11.37
N SER A 100 2.31 6.81 -10.60
CA SER A 100 1.21 6.76 -9.65
C SER A 100 -0.14 6.48 -10.36
N SER A 101 -0.39 7.15 -11.50
CA SER A 101 -1.59 6.90 -12.30
C SER A 101 -1.64 5.46 -12.83
N TYR A 102 -0.52 4.92 -13.33
CA TYR A 102 -0.46 3.52 -13.76
C TYR A 102 -0.74 2.56 -12.61
N PHE A 103 -0.19 2.83 -11.42
CA PHE A 103 -0.49 2.03 -10.25
C PHE A 103 -1.97 2.10 -9.87
N ILE A 104 -2.57 3.32 -9.82
CA ILE A 104 -3.98 3.52 -9.50
C ILE A 104 -4.89 2.73 -10.44
N TYR A 105 -4.69 2.89 -11.76
CA TYR A 105 -5.50 2.17 -12.75
C TYR A 105 -5.27 0.67 -12.72
N GLY A 106 -4.02 0.23 -12.63
CA GLY A 106 -3.68 -1.19 -12.55
C GLY A 106 -4.28 -1.86 -11.32
N TRP A 107 -4.17 -1.21 -10.15
CA TRP A 107 -4.73 -1.73 -8.90
C TRP A 107 -6.26 -1.73 -8.92
N ALA A 108 -6.89 -0.67 -9.42
CA ALA A 108 -8.34 -0.61 -9.60
C ALA A 108 -8.83 -1.71 -10.56
N CYS A 109 -8.15 -1.94 -11.68
CA CYS A 109 -8.47 -3.02 -12.60
C CYS A 109 -8.34 -4.40 -11.95
N ALA A 110 -7.28 -4.64 -11.18
CA ALA A 110 -7.06 -5.92 -10.49
C ALA A 110 -8.16 -6.21 -9.46
N CYS A 111 -8.49 -5.24 -8.61
CA CYS A 111 -9.57 -5.37 -7.61
C CYS A 111 -10.94 -5.53 -8.27
N THR A 112 -11.23 -4.77 -9.33
CA THR A 112 -12.49 -4.88 -10.09
C THR A 112 -12.60 -6.25 -10.75
N TYR A 113 -11.52 -6.74 -11.36
CA TYR A 113 -11.47 -8.09 -11.91
C TYR A 113 -11.78 -9.15 -10.85
N GLY A 114 -11.19 -9.04 -9.65
CA GLY A 114 -11.47 -9.95 -8.54
C GLY A 114 -12.96 -10.01 -8.20
N VAL A 115 -13.62 -8.87 -8.01
CA VAL A 115 -15.07 -8.81 -7.71
C VAL A 115 -15.90 -9.39 -8.86
N LEU A 116 -15.61 -9.00 -10.10
CA LEU A 116 -16.31 -9.52 -11.27
C LEU A 116 -16.16 -11.03 -11.41
N HIS A 117 -14.95 -11.55 -11.19
CA HIS A 117 -14.67 -12.97 -11.21
C HIS A 117 -15.56 -13.73 -10.22
N TRP A 118 -15.63 -13.29 -8.96
CA TRP A 118 -16.49 -13.90 -7.94
C TRP A 118 -17.98 -13.80 -8.30
N CYS A 119 -18.43 -12.65 -8.81
CA CYS A 119 -19.82 -12.45 -9.19
C CYS A 119 -20.23 -13.33 -10.39
N ILE A 120 -19.35 -13.54 -11.37
CA ILE A 120 -19.65 -14.31 -12.58
C ILE A 120 -19.47 -15.82 -12.34
N ASN A 121 -18.68 -16.22 -11.37
CA ASN A 121 -18.33 -17.62 -11.09
C ASN A 121 -19.53 -18.59 -11.04
N PRO A 122 -20.65 -18.32 -10.34
CA PRO A 122 -21.80 -19.21 -10.31
C PRO A 122 -22.40 -19.47 -11.70
N PHE A 123 -22.33 -18.49 -12.59
CA PHE A 123 -22.85 -18.61 -13.98
C PHE A 123 -21.90 -19.40 -14.87
N LEU A 124 -20.59 -19.16 -14.76
CA LEU A 124 -19.58 -19.87 -15.56
C LEU A 124 -19.52 -21.36 -15.21
N LEU A 125 -19.66 -21.71 -13.94
CA LEU A 125 -19.68 -23.11 -13.49
C LEU A 125 -21.05 -23.77 -13.63
N GLY A 126 -22.08 -23.06 -14.10
CA GLY A 126 -23.45 -23.58 -14.22
C GLY A 126 -24.11 -23.89 -12.88
N THR A 127 -23.53 -23.45 -11.76
CA THR A 127 -24.04 -23.71 -10.41
C THR A 127 -25.16 -22.77 -9.98
N TRP A 128 -25.45 -21.73 -10.75
CA TRP A 128 -26.48 -20.73 -10.46
C TRP A 128 -27.90 -21.32 -10.38
N ALA A 129 -28.15 -22.47 -11.07
CA ALA A 129 -29.45 -23.15 -11.07
C ALA A 129 -29.28 -24.66 -11.29
N LEU A 130 -28.81 -25.39 -10.26
CA LEU A 130 -28.65 -26.84 -10.31
C LEU A 130 -29.97 -27.52 -9.96
N LYS A 131 -30.45 -28.41 -10.84
CA LYS A 131 -31.59 -29.28 -10.55
C LYS A 131 -31.12 -30.42 -9.65
N GLN A 132 -31.69 -30.51 -8.47
CA GLN A 132 -31.45 -31.63 -7.53
C GLN A 132 -32.78 -32.36 -7.27
N MET A 133 -32.72 -33.67 -7.04
CA MET A 133 -33.86 -34.49 -6.62
C MET A 133 -33.75 -34.76 -5.12
N ASN A 134 -34.84 -34.51 -4.40
CA ASN A 134 -34.95 -34.92 -3.01
C ASN A 134 -35.23 -36.43 -2.89
N SER A 135 -35.04 -36.99 -1.69
CA SER A 135 -35.38 -38.37 -1.34
C SER A 135 -36.87 -38.72 -1.61
N THR A 136 -37.72 -37.74 -1.79
CA THR A 136 -39.15 -37.86 -2.13
C THR A 136 -39.45 -37.68 -3.63
N ASN A 137 -38.44 -37.78 -4.51
CA ASN A 137 -38.53 -37.61 -5.97
C ASN A 137 -39.07 -36.22 -6.44
N HIS A 138 -39.05 -35.21 -5.59
CA HIS A 138 -39.35 -33.83 -6.00
C HIS A 138 -38.07 -33.13 -6.50
N THR A 139 -38.12 -32.57 -7.69
CA THR A 139 -37.04 -31.76 -8.26
C THR A 139 -37.12 -30.35 -7.72
N PHE A 140 -36.04 -29.85 -7.15
CA PHE A 140 -35.89 -28.45 -6.75
C PHE A 140 -34.64 -27.84 -7.39
N ILE A 141 -34.59 -26.51 -7.51
CA ILE A 141 -33.50 -25.78 -8.12
C ILE A 141 -32.66 -25.19 -6.98
N LYS A 142 -31.48 -25.76 -6.75
CA LYS A 142 -30.49 -25.17 -5.82
C LYS A 142 -29.72 -24.08 -6.56
N ARG A 143 -29.66 -22.85 -6.01
CA ARG A 143 -28.96 -21.70 -6.57
C ARG A 143 -27.76 -21.33 -5.71
N SER A 144 -26.61 -21.14 -6.36
CA SER A 144 -25.36 -20.69 -5.71
C SER A 144 -25.23 -19.17 -5.79
N LEU A 145 -24.92 -18.54 -4.68
CA LEU A 145 -24.59 -17.11 -4.61
C LEU A 145 -23.08 -16.89 -4.85
N PRO A 146 -22.64 -15.67 -5.22
CA PRO A 146 -21.23 -15.33 -5.40
C PRO A 146 -20.35 -15.62 -4.17
N PHE A 147 -20.81 -15.21 -3.00
CA PHE A 147 -20.12 -15.43 -1.74
C PHE A 147 -20.91 -16.38 -0.87
N ILE A 148 -20.21 -17.25 -0.14
CA ILE A 148 -20.83 -18.23 0.75
C ILE A 148 -21.24 -17.53 2.03
N GLY A 149 -22.54 -17.43 2.27
CA GLY A 149 -23.12 -16.78 3.43
C GLY A 149 -24.44 -17.37 3.83
N TRP A 150 -24.81 -17.19 5.11
CA TRP A 150 -26.10 -17.60 5.63
C TRP A 150 -27.15 -16.49 5.46
N TYR A 151 -28.33 -16.88 4.97
CA TYR A 151 -29.44 -15.97 4.81
C TYR A 151 -30.74 -16.63 5.30
N PRO A 152 -31.63 -15.87 5.98
CA PRO A 152 -32.90 -16.41 6.44
C PRO A 152 -33.94 -16.58 5.31
N LEU A 153 -33.59 -16.27 4.07
CA LEU A 153 -34.43 -16.32 2.88
C LEU A 153 -34.15 -17.57 2.07
N ASN A 154 -35.21 -18.19 1.55
CA ASN A 154 -35.04 -19.36 0.66
C ASN A 154 -34.51 -18.89 -0.72
N THR A 155 -33.33 -19.37 -1.10
CA THR A 155 -32.71 -19.07 -2.40
C THR A 155 -33.28 -19.87 -3.57
N ASP A 156 -34.20 -20.82 -3.33
CA ASP A 156 -34.90 -21.53 -4.40
C ASP A 156 -35.89 -20.61 -5.13
N ASP A 157 -36.43 -19.61 -4.42
CA ASP A 157 -37.21 -18.54 -5.05
C ASP A 157 -36.30 -17.57 -5.82
N ILE A 158 -36.68 -17.30 -7.09
CA ILE A 158 -35.89 -16.44 -7.98
C ILE A 158 -35.81 -14.99 -7.50
N TYR A 159 -36.87 -14.47 -6.87
CA TYR A 159 -36.89 -13.09 -6.38
C TYR A 159 -35.97 -12.93 -5.17
N ASN A 160 -35.99 -13.86 -4.23
CA ASN A 160 -35.10 -13.87 -3.10
C ASN A 160 -33.63 -14.03 -3.54
N TYR A 161 -33.37 -14.91 -4.52
CA TYR A 161 -32.04 -15.09 -5.12
C TYR A 161 -31.52 -13.80 -5.73
N ILE A 162 -32.30 -13.11 -6.56
CA ILE A 162 -31.88 -11.85 -7.20
C ILE A 162 -31.62 -10.78 -6.14
N TYR A 163 -32.46 -10.67 -5.14
CA TYR A 163 -32.29 -9.72 -4.04
C TYR A 163 -30.98 -9.95 -3.28
N LEU A 164 -30.72 -11.18 -2.87
CA LEU A 164 -29.48 -11.54 -2.16
C LEU A 164 -28.24 -11.38 -3.04
N TYR A 165 -28.34 -11.73 -4.32
CA TYR A 165 -27.26 -11.55 -5.29
C TYR A 165 -26.86 -10.08 -5.42
N VAL A 166 -27.82 -9.17 -5.55
CA VAL A 166 -27.58 -7.71 -5.64
C VAL A 166 -26.92 -7.19 -4.36
N ILE A 167 -27.38 -7.63 -3.18
CA ILE A 167 -26.74 -7.24 -1.91
C ILE A 167 -25.27 -7.69 -1.84
N GLN A 168 -24.99 -8.92 -2.25
CA GLN A 168 -23.62 -9.46 -2.27
C GLN A 168 -22.72 -8.69 -3.25
N VAL A 169 -23.23 -8.36 -4.44
CA VAL A 169 -22.51 -7.55 -5.43
C VAL A 169 -22.16 -6.17 -4.87
N ILE A 170 -23.14 -5.50 -4.24
CA ILE A 170 -22.92 -4.19 -3.59
C ILE A 170 -21.86 -4.30 -2.48
N GLY A 171 -21.95 -5.34 -1.65
CA GLY A 171 -20.97 -5.60 -0.57
C GLY A 171 -19.56 -5.83 -1.12
N GLY A 172 -19.39 -6.67 -2.14
CA GLY A 172 -18.11 -6.93 -2.79
C GLY A 172 -17.51 -5.69 -3.45
N ILE A 173 -18.31 -4.92 -4.19
CA ILE A 173 -17.87 -3.64 -4.79
C ILE A 173 -17.44 -2.66 -3.70
N SER A 174 -18.18 -2.56 -2.61
CA SER A 174 -17.86 -1.69 -1.47
C SER A 174 -16.52 -2.05 -0.84
N SER A 175 -16.26 -3.34 -0.61
CA SER A 175 -14.97 -3.81 -0.09
C SER A 175 -13.81 -3.47 -1.00
N ALA A 176 -13.93 -3.79 -2.30
CA ALA A 176 -12.90 -3.46 -3.28
C ALA A 176 -12.64 -1.96 -3.35
N PHE A 177 -13.68 -1.15 -3.30
CA PHE A 177 -13.56 0.30 -3.31
C PHE A 177 -12.80 0.84 -2.10
N GLY A 178 -13.08 0.32 -0.90
CA GLY A 178 -12.35 0.69 0.32
C GLY A 178 -10.86 0.35 0.24
N ILE A 179 -10.53 -0.83 -0.29
CA ILE A 179 -9.15 -1.27 -0.54
C ILE A 179 -8.47 -0.34 -1.56
N ILE A 180 -9.10 -0.11 -2.72
CA ILE A 180 -8.54 0.72 -3.79
C ILE A 180 -8.23 2.13 -3.28
N CYS A 181 -9.19 2.79 -2.66
CA CYS A 181 -9.03 4.18 -2.19
C CYS A 181 -7.88 4.32 -1.19
N TYR A 182 -7.82 3.43 -0.21
CA TYR A 182 -6.80 3.50 0.84
C TYR A 182 -5.40 3.17 0.31
N ASP A 183 -5.27 2.09 -0.43
CA ASP A 183 -3.98 1.60 -0.90
C ASP A 183 -3.35 2.54 -1.93
N THR A 184 -4.16 3.05 -2.86
CA THR A 184 -3.68 4.01 -3.86
C THR A 184 -3.29 5.34 -3.23
N PHE A 185 -4.03 5.81 -2.21
CA PHE A 185 -3.64 6.98 -1.44
C PHE A 185 -2.26 6.77 -0.78
N TYR A 186 -2.09 5.70 -0.03
CA TYR A 186 -0.84 5.42 0.69
C TYR A 186 0.37 5.31 -0.25
N VAL A 187 0.26 4.49 -1.30
CA VAL A 187 1.34 4.27 -2.27
C VAL A 187 1.69 5.56 -3.01
N THR A 188 0.70 6.36 -3.41
CA THR A 188 0.92 7.64 -4.07
C THR A 188 1.70 8.61 -3.18
N MET A 189 1.36 8.70 -1.88
CA MET A 189 2.09 9.53 -0.91
C MET A 189 3.56 9.09 -0.81
N LEU A 190 3.82 7.79 -0.71
CA LEU A 190 5.18 7.26 -0.65
C LEU A 190 5.97 7.53 -1.94
N MET A 191 5.35 7.35 -3.12
CA MET A 191 5.98 7.64 -4.42
C MET A 191 6.42 9.10 -4.51
N ILE A 192 5.56 10.03 -4.14
CA ILE A 192 5.86 11.47 -4.20
C ILE A 192 7.03 11.81 -3.27
N ILE A 193 7.03 11.28 -2.04
CA ILE A 193 8.12 11.53 -1.08
C ILE A 193 9.45 10.91 -1.56
N CYS A 194 9.42 9.72 -2.14
CA CYS A 194 10.62 9.12 -2.75
C CYS A 194 11.23 10.04 -3.82
N VAL A 195 10.39 10.65 -4.66
CA VAL A 195 10.83 11.60 -5.69
C VAL A 195 11.39 12.89 -5.08
N GLN A 196 10.80 13.39 -3.99
CA GLN A 196 11.34 14.55 -3.28
C GLN A 196 12.72 14.26 -2.69
N PHE A 197 12.95 13.10 -2.07
CA PHE A 197 14.27 12.69 -1.61
C PHE A 197 15.27 12.51 -2.77
N GLN A 198 14.85 11.90 -3.88
CA GLN A 198 15.70 11.80 -5.08
C GLN A 198 16.07 13.17 -5.64
N HIS A 199 15.16 14.15 -5.57
CA HIS A 199 15.45 15.52 -6.00
C HIS A 199 16.51 16.16 -5.09
N ILE A 200 16.34 16.08 -3.76
CA ILE A 200 17.31 16.58 -2.79
C ILE A 200 18.72 15.99 -3.08
N ASN A 201 18.80 14.67 -3.22
CA ASN A 201 20.05 13.98 -3.52
C ASN A 201 20.68 14.45 -4.83
N THR A 202 19.89 14.64 -5.88
CA THR A 202 20.37 15.11 -7.18
C THR A 202 20.92 16.54 -7.13
N ILE A 203 20.21 17.45 -6.45
CA ILE A 203 20.63 18.84 -6.34
C ILE A 203 21.89 19.00 -5.50
N LEU A 204 22.03 18.22 -4.44
CA LEU A 204 23.23 18.23 -3.59
C LEU A 204 24.48 17.75 -4.32
N GLN A 205 24.33 16.77 -5.23
CA GLN A 205 25.46 16.25 -6.02
C GLN A 205 25.84 17.14 -7.20
N ARG A 206 24.98 18.13 -7.53
CA ARG A 206 25.12 18.95 -8.72
C ARG A 206 25.60 20.36 -8.35
N ASN A 207 26.89 20.54 -8.19
CA ASN A 207 27.50 21.83 -7.89
C ASN A 207 28.52 22.22 -8.97
N ASN A 208 28.43 23.45 -9.45
CA ASN A 208 29.41 24.05 -10.35
C ASN A 208 30.25 25.06 -9.56
N PHE A 209 31.59 24.93 -9.59
CA PHE A 209 32.53 25.68 -8.75
C PHE A 209 33.34 26.70 -9.51
N ASP A 210 32.85 27.25 -10.61
CA ASP A 210 33.64 28.12 -11.48
C ASP A 210 33.96 29.47 -10.83
N ASN A 211 33.02 30.06 -10.03
CA ASN A 211 33.22 31.33 -9.31
C ASN A 211 33.08 31.14 -7.81
N VAL A 212 34.17 31.12 -7.07
CA VAL A 212 34.23 30.69 -5.65
C VAL A 212 33.33 31.51 -4.69
N PRO A 213 33.33 32.87 -4.67
CA PRO A 213 32.52 33.59 -3.69
C PRO A 213 31.03 33.44 -3.90
N GLU A 214 30.57 33.44 -5.15
CA GLU A 214 29.17 33.28 -5.53
C GLU A 214 28.68 31.80 -5.30
N ALA A 215 29.51 30.87 -5.69
CA ALA A 215 29.24 29.44 -5.50
C ALA A 215 29.08 29.06 -4.02
N MET A 216 29.87 29.68 -3.12
CA MET A 216 29.77 29.46 -1.68
C MET A 216 28.45 29.95 -1.11
N PHE A 217 28.01 31.14 -1.49
CA PHE A 217 26.71 31.67 -1.08
C PHE A 217 25.54 30.83 -1.59
N ILE A 218 25.64 30.38 -2.84
CA ILE A 218 24.64 29.50 -3.46
C ILE A 218 24.58 28.16 -2.71
N LEU A 219 25.73 27.56 -2.40
CA LEU A 219 25.81 26.30 -1.67
C LEU A 219 25.23 26.42 -0.26
N GLU A 220 25.58 27.49 0.50
CA GLU A 220 25.02 27.73 1.82
C GLU A 220 23.50 27.84 1.78
N ARG A 221 22.95 28.60 0.81
CA ARG A 221 21.51 28.71 0.62
C ARG A 221 20.87 27.37 0.28
N LYS A 222 21.46 26.58 -0.64
CA LYS A 222 20.97 25.24 -0.99
C LYS A 222 20.95 24.31 0.23
N LEU A 223 22.02 24.30 1.03
CA LEU A 223 22.10 23.49 2.24
C LEU A 223 21.04 23.91 3.29
N LYS A 224 20.80 25.22 3.48
CA LYS A 224 19.74 25.69 4.37
C LYS A 224 18.36 25.25 3.91
N ASN A 225 18.04 25.45 2.64
CA ASN A 225 16.77 25.03 2.06
C ASN A 225 16.61 23.49 2.13
N CYS A 226 17.71 22.75 1.99
CA CYS A 226 17.72 21.29 2.14
C CYS A 226 17.40 20.84 3.59
N VAL A 227 17.94 21.56 4.60
CA VAL A 227 17.59 21.31 6.03
C VAL A 227 16.10 21.51 6.26
N ASP A 228 15.55 22.63 5.78
CA ASP A 228 14.14 22.95 5.98
C ASP A 228 13.21 21.95 5.27
N CYS A 229 13.53 21.61 4.03
CA CYS A 229 12.79 20.62 3.25
C CYS A 229 12.85 19.24 3.92
N HIS A 230 14.05 18.78 4.29
CA HIS A 230 14.21 17.50 4.96
C HIS A 230 13.46 17.43 6.30
N ALA A 231 13.51 18.49 7.10
CA ALA A 231 12.78 18.57 8.36
C ALA A 231 11.26 18.49 8.16
N GLU A 232 10.74 19.14 7.13
CA GLU A 232 9.30 19.11 6.83
C GLU A 232 8.85 17.76 6.28
N ILE A 233 9.66 17.11 5.43
CA ILE A 233 9.39 15.74 4.97
C ILE A 233 9.34 14.77 6.15
N ILE A 234 10.24 14.88 7.13
CA ILE A 234 10.21 14.01 8.33
C ILE A 234 8.94 14.25 9.16
N LYS A 235 8.47 15.50 9.28
CA LYS A 235 7.18 15.79 9.95
C LYS A 235 6.01 15.19 9.20
N PHE A 236 6.00 15.34 7.87
CA PHE A 236 5.00 14.72 7.00
C PHE A 236 4.96 13.21 7.20
N LEU A 237 6.13 12.54 7.16
CA LEU A 237 6.22 11.08 7.33
C LEU A 237 5.72 10.61 8.70
N LYS A 238 5.96 11.37 9.77
CA LYS A 238 5.38 11.07 11.08
C LYS A 238 3.85 11.15 11.07
N THR A 239 3.28 12.17 10.43
CA THR A 239 1.82 12.30 10.31
C THR A 239 1.24 11.16 9.47
N LEU A 240 1.87 10.84 8.33
CA LEU A 240 1.49 9.72 7.49
C LEU A 240 1.58 8.38 8.25
N GLN A 241 2.64 8.15 9.02
CA GLN A 241 2.82 6.96 9.84
C GLN A 241 1.75 6.84 10.93
N THR A 242 1.40 7.94 11.58
CA THR A 242 0.34 7.94 12.62
C THR A 242 -1.02 7.57 12.00
N PHE A 243 -1.31 8.08 10.81
CA PHE A 243 -2.54 7.77 10.08
C PHE A 243 -2.52 6.36 9.51
N CYS A 244 -1.45 5.94 8.81
CA CYS A 244 -1.44 4.68 8.08
C CYS A 244 -1.03 3.47 8.94
N GLY A 245 -0.28 3.66 10.03
CA GLY A 245 0.29 2.57 10.83
C GLY A 245 -0.71 1.50 11.28
N PRO A 246 -1.87 1.87 11.85
CA PRO A 246 -2.87 0.88 12.28
C PRO A 246 -3.42 0.04 11.13
N ALA A 247 -3.73 0.64 9.99
CA ALA A 247 -4.23 -0.08 8.83
C ALA A 247 -3.15 -0.95 8.17
N MET A 248 -1.90 -0.52 8.18
CA MET A 248 -0.77 -1.33 7.71
C MET A 248 -0.51 -2.54 8.62
N PHE A 249 -0.74 -2.42 9.91
CA PHE A 249 -0.68 -3.56 10.84
C PHE A 249 -1.73 -4.61 10.49
N MET A 250 -2.98 -4.18 10.32
CA MET A 250 -4.06 -5.07 9.90
C MET A 250 -3.77 -5.72 8.54
N GLN A 251 -3.18 -4.97 7.61
CA GLN A 251 -2.78 -5.48 6.30
C GLN A 251 -1.72 -6.57 6.38
N CYS A 252 -0.72 -6.44 7.25
CA CYS A 252 0.30 -7.48 7.43
C CYS A 252 -0.32 -8.78 7.96
N ILE A 253 -1.24 -8.70 8.93
CA ILE A 253 -1.95 -9.85 9.49
C ILE A 253 -2.86 -10.47 8.43
N GLU A 254 -3.66 -9.66 7.74
CA GLU A 254 -4.54 -10.10 6.66
C GLU A 254 -3.76 -10.86 5.60
N THR A 255 -2.67 -10.30 5.09
CA THR A 255 -1.85 -10.94 4.05
C THR A 255 -1.28 -12.28 4.54
N LEU A 256 -0.79 -12.36 5.80
CA LEU A 256 -0.31 -13.60 6.40
C LEU A 256 -1.41 -14.68 6.40
N VAL A 257 -2.59 -14.34 6.89
CA VAL A 257 -3.73 -15.27 6.98
C VAL A 257 -4.20 -15.69 5.58
N VAL A 258 -4.42 -14.73 4.69
CA VAL A 258 -4.92 -15.00 3.33
C VAL A 258 -3.95 -15.90 2.56
N ILE A 259 -2.65 -15.60 2.55
CA ILE A 259 -1.67 -16.40 1.82
C ILE A 259 -1.57 -17.81 2.40
N CYS A 260 -1.61 -17.94 3.73
CA CYS A 260 -1.63 -19.24 4.41
C CYS A 260 -2.83 -20.09 3.97
N LEU A 261 -4.05 -19.51 4.03
CA LEU A 261 -5.29 -20.23 3.71
C LEU A 261 -5.42 -20.55 2.23
N VAL A 262 -5.09 -19.60 1.34
CA VAL A 262 -5.11 -19.81 -0.11
C VAL A 262 -4.11 -20.89 -0.53
N SER A 263 -2.91 -20.90 0.06
CA SER A 263 -1.91 -21.91 -0.21
C SER A 263 -2.33 -23.31 0.33
N PHE A 264 -2.95 -23.34 1.49
CA PHE A 264 -3.55 -24.57 2.04
C PHE A 264 -4.65 -25.10 1.10
N GLU A 265 -5.61 -24.27 0.71
CA GLU A 265 -6.70 -24.67 -0.18
C GLU A 265 -6.16 -25.15 -1.54
N ALA A 266 -5.18 -24.45 -2.13
CA ALA A 266 -4.54 -24.88 -3.36
C ALA A 266 -3.86 -26.26 -3.24
N SER A 267 -3.29 -26.58 -2.08
CA SER A 267 -2.61 -27.85 -1.82
C SER A 267 -3.56 -29.06 -1.66
N THR A 268 -4.83 -28.82 -1.32
CA THR A 268 -5.85 -29.86 -1.13
C THR A 268 -6.62 -30.20 -2.41
N ILE A 269 -6.52 -29.38 -3.45
CA ILE A 269 -7.20 -29.63 -4.72
C ILE A 269 -6.51 -30.78 -5.45
N LYS A 270 -7.25 -31.89 -5.71
CA LYS A 270 -6.80 -32.95 -6.60
C LYS A 270 -6.75 -32.40 -8.04
N ILE A 271 -5.58 -32.52 -8.67
CA ILE A 271 -5.37 -32.06 -10.06
C ILE A 271 -6.04 -33.08 -10.99
N GLU A 272 -7.34 -32.97 -11.13
CA GLU A 272 -8.09 -33.65 -12.18
C GLU A 272 -8.29 -32.63 -13.31
N ILE A 273 -8.22 -33.12 -14.60
CA ILE A 273 -8.38 -32.25 -15.77
C ILE A 273 -9.87 -31.93 -15.98
N HIS A 274 -10.53 -31.43 -14.93
CA HIS A 274 -11.87 -30.88 -15.01
C HIS A 274 -11.80 -29.36 -15.01
N MET A 275 -12.62 -28.72 -15.84
CA MET A 275 -12.68 -27.26 -15.95
C MET A 275 -12.90 -26.56 -14.60
N GLU A 276 -13.67 -27.19 -13.71
CA GLU A 276 -13.96 -26.69 -12.37
C GLU A 276 -12.69 -26.58 -11.51
N SER A 277 -11.86 -27.63 -11.49
CA SER A 277 -10.59 -27.64 -10.73
C SER A 277 -9.60 -26.62 -11.25
N ILE A 278 -9.50 -26.48 -12.58
CA ILE A 278 -8.64 -25.47 -13.22
C ILE A 278 -9.10 -24.06 -12.85
N PHE A 279 -10.40 -23.82 -12.89
CA PHE A 279 -10.98 -22.51 -12.59
C PHE A 279 -10.80 -22.12 -11.12
N LYS A 280 -10.96 -23.09 -10.22
CA LYS A 280 -10.71 -22.92 -8.78
C LYS A 280 -9.24 -22.57 -8.50
N LEU A 281 -8.31 -23.33 -9.09
CA LEU A 281 -6.86 -23.06 -8.96
C LEU A 281 -6.50 -21.67 -9.52
N TRP A 282 -7.11 -21.26 -10.64
CA TRP A 282 -6.93 -19.92 -11.20
C TRP A 282 -7.40 -18.82 -10.23
N THR A 283 -8.56 -19.01 -9.61
CA THR A 283 -9.10 -18.08 -8.60
C THR A 283 -8.13 -17.92 -7.44
N LEU A 284 -7.64 -19.02 -6.89
CA LEU A 284 -6.68 -19.04 -5.78
C LEU A 284 -5.35 -18.38 -6.17
N LEU A 285 -4.86 -18.65 -7.39
CA LEU A 285 -3.63 -18.02 -7.90
C LEU A 285 -3.78 -16.49 -8.00
N VAL A 286 -4.88 -16.01 -8.56
CA VAL A 286 -5.14 -14.57 -8.68
C VAL A 286 -5.21 -13.93 -7.28
N TYR A 287 -5.89 -14.57 -6.35
CA TYR A 287 -6.01 -14.06 -4.99
C TYR A 287 -4.66 -14.02 -4.26
N PHE A 288 -3.87 -15.10 -4.37
CA PHE A 288 -2.50 -15.16 -3.86
C PHE A 288 -1.62 -14.02 -4.42
N LEU A 289 -1.67 -13.82 -5.75
CA LEU A 289 -0.89 -12.78 -6.41
C LEU A 289 -1.32 -11.38 -5.97
N CYS A 290 -2.62 -11.10 -5.88
CA CYS A 290 -3.13 -9.80 -5.43
C CYS A 290 -2.67 -9.49 -4.01
N ALA A 291 -2.83 -10.42 -3.05
CA ALA A 291 -2.40 -10.23 -1.68
C ALA A 291 -0.87 -10.05 -1.55
N SER A 292 -0.11 -10.84 -2.31
CA SER A 292 1.36 -10.76 -2.32
C SER A 292 1.86 -9.44 -2.92
N VAL A 293 1.31 -9.01 -4.07
CA VAL A 293 1.69 -7.76 -4.74
C VAL A 293 1.34 -6.54 -3.88
N GLN A 294 0.19 -6.55 -3.23
CA GLN A 294 -0.23 -5.48 -2.33
C GLN A 294 0.81 -5.24 -1.22
N LEU A 295 1.15 -6.28 -0.46
CA LEU A 295 2.15 -6.17 0.61
C LEU A 295 3.54 -5.84 0.06
N TYR A 296 3.92 -6.45 -1.08
CA TYR A 296 5.21 -6.17 -1.73
C TYR A 296 5.38 -4.69 -2.05
N VAL A 297 4.38 -4.06 -2.65
CA VAL A 297 4.43 -2.64 -3.04
C VAL A 297 4.60 -1.74 -1.82
N PHE A 298 3.89 -2.01 -0.72
CA PHE A 298 4.06 -1.25 0.53
C PHE A 298 5.46 -1.39 1.11
N CYS A 299 5.97 -2.61 1.19
CA CYS A 299 7.32 -2.90 1.68
C CYS A 299 8.42 -2.33 0.78
N PHE A 300 8.21 -2.37 -0.54
CA PHE A 300 9.15 -1.83 -1.53
C PHE A 300 9.33 -0.33 -1.37
N PHE A 301 8.24 0.45 -1.35
CA PHE A 301 8.34 1.91 -1.20
C PHE A 301 8.84 2.32 0.19
N ALA A 302 8.48 1.60 1.24
CA ALA A 302 9.01 1.84 2.58
C ALA A 302 10.54 1.62 2.64
N THR A 303 11.05 0.55 2.01
CA THR A 303 12.49 0.27 1.89
C THR A 303 13.21 1.33 1.05
N GLN A 304 12.64 1.71 -0.10
CA GLN A 304 13.19 2.76 -0.97
C GLN A 304 13.28 4.09 -0.24
N LEU A 305 12.27 4.45 0.52
CA LEU A 305 12.24 5.67 1.32
C LEU A 305 13.37 5.70 2.36
N GLY A 306 13.56 4.60 3.08
CA GLY A 306 14.65 4.46 4.04
C GLY A 306 16.02 4.61 3.39
N HIS A 307 16.22 3.97 2.24
CA HIS A 307 17.48 4.05 1.47
C HIS A 307 17.74 5.48 0.97
N LEU A 308 16.75 6.13 0.35
CA LEU A 308 16.88 7.49 -0.17
C LEU A 308 17.12 8.52 0.94
N GLY A 309 16.53 8.33 2.12
CA GLY A 309 16.78 9.17 3.29
C GLY A 309 18.23 9.09 3.77
N LEU A 310 18.78 7.88 3.88
CA LEU A 310 20.19 7.67 4.24
C LEU A 310 21.15 8.21 3.17
N GLN A 311 20.78 8.13 1.89
CA GLN A 311 21.57 8.64 0.78
C GLN A 311 21.80 10.17 0.86
N ILE A 312 20.94 10.93 1.57
CA ILE A 312 21.14 12.38 1.77
C ILE A 312 22.46 12.64 2.48
N ALA A 313 22.82 11.86 3.51
CA ALA A 313 24.09 12.02 4.20
C ALA A 313 25.28 11.87 3.26
N HIS A 314 25.23 10.87 2.38
CA HIS A 314 26.23 10.64 1.35
C HIS A 314 26.27 11.79 0.33
N SER A 315 25.13 12.24 -0.16
CA SER A 315 25.03 13.34 -1.13
C SER A 315 25.57 14.66 -0.56
N VAL A 316 25.34 14.94 0.72
CA VAL A 316 25.88 16.11 1.41
C VAL A 316 27.38 16.00 1.60
N TYR A 317 27.89 14.82 1.97
CA TYR A 317 29.33 14.59 2.10
C TYR A 317 30.08 14.89 0.78
N PHE A 318 29.56 14.40 -0.34
CA PHE A 318 30.15 14.56 -1.66
C PHE A 318 29.72 15.84 -2.41
N CYS A 319 29.05 16.79 -1.76
CA CYS A 319 28.62 18.02 -2.45
C CYS A 319 29.75 19.02 -2.75
N GLY A 320 31.00 18.69 -2.42
CA GLY A 320 32.18 19.51 -2.73
C GLY A 320 32.43 20.68 -1.78
N TRP A 321 31.78 20.72 -0.63
CA TRP A 321 31.90 21.76 0.38
C TRP A 321 33.36 21.94 0.88
N GLU A 322 34.14 20.86 0.97
CA GLU A 322 35.54 20.93 1.39
C GLU A 322 36.40 21.72 0.40
N LEU A 323 36.23 21.44 -0.88
CA LEU A 323 36.94 22.15 -1.95
C LEU A 323 36.69 23.65 -1.92
N MET A 324 35.44 24.03 -1.58
CA MET A 324 35.03 25.43 -1.44
C MET A 324 35.74 26.12 -0.28
N ILE A 325 35.80 25.49 0.89
CA ILE A 325 36.51 26.01 2.05
C ILE A 325 38.01 26.16 1.77
N PHE A 326 38.63 25.15 1.11
CA PHE A 326 40.05 25.23 0.73
C PHE A 326 40.33 26.37 -0.27
N LYS A 327 39.49 26.55 -1.28
CA LYS A 327 39.65 27.64 -2.26
C LYS A 327 39.51 29.01 -1.59
N GLU A 328 38.48 29.19 -0.70
CA GLU A 328 38.29 30.41 0.04
C GLU A 328 39.50 30.78 0.91
N ARG A 329 40.06 29.82 1.67
CA ARG A 329 41.26 30.03 2.49
C ARG A 329 42.50 30.44 1.62
N LYS A 330 42.65 29.86 0.43
CA LYS A 330 43.71 30.17 -0.48
C LYS A 330 43.58 31.58 -1.05
N ASP A 331 42.37 32.03 -1.38
CA ASP A 331 42.08 33.38 -1.90
C ASP A 331 42.21 34.45 -0.80
N GLN A 332 41.84 34.14 0.46
CA GLN A 332 42.11 35.03 1.61
C GLN A 332 43.58 35.19 1.90
N SER A 333 44.38 34.14 1.74
CA SER A 333 45.86 34.20 1.90
C SER A 333 46.53 35.06 0.85
N LYS A 334 45.92 35.24 -0.35
CA LYS A 334 46.45 36.10 -1.42
C LYS A 334 46.07 37.56 -1.32
N ASN A 335 44.91 37.84 -0.68
CA ASN A 335 44.40 39.19 -0.53
C ASN A 335 44.60 39.67 0.90
N ASN A 336 45.77 40.29 1.19
CA ASN A 336 46.14 40.92 2.47
C ASN A 336 45.24 42.13 2.87
N PHE A 337 43.99 42.18 2.48
CA PHE A 337 43.07 43.27 2.84
C PHE A 337 41.93 42.71 3.71
N GLY A 338 41.92 43.20 4.97
CA GLY A 338 40.99 42.86 6.02
C GLY A 338 39.51 43.13 5.77
N LYS A 339 38.88 42.32 4.97
CA LYS A 339 37.45 42.05 5.08
C LYS A 339 37.31 40.67 5.72
N GLN A 340 37.05 40.68 7.02
CA GLN A 340 36.49 39.52 7.74
C GLN A 340 35.17 39.16 7.03
N LEU A 341 35.28 38.37 5.94
CA LEU A 341 34.07 37.75 5.38
C LEU A 341 33.47 36.89 6.50
N LYS A 342 32.20 37.15 6.76
CA LYS A 342 31.38 36.38 7.68
C LYS A 342 31.61 34.91 7.39
N HIS A 343 32.30 34.22 8.29
CA HIS A 343 32.62 32.80 8.17
C HIS A 343 31.29 32.07 7.89
N CYS A 344 31.16 31.55 6.72
CA CYS A 344 30.00 30.79 6.31
C CYS A 344 29.96 29.53 7.14
N ASN A 345 28.89 29.29 7.90
CA ASN A 345 28.74 28.12 8.76
C ASN A 345 28.43 26.83 7.96
N ILE A 346 29.03 26.68 6.75
CA ILE A 346 28.78 25.52 5.87
C ILE A 346 29.15 24.22 6.57
N ASP A 347 30.27 24.17 7.28
CA ASP A 347 30.73 23.01 8.05
C ASP A 347 29.68 22.54 9.07
N ARG A 348 29.10 23.48 9.82
CA ARG A 348 28.02 23.17 10.77
C ARG A 348 26.76 22.71 10.09
N LEU A 349 26.38 23.30 8.94
CA LEU A 349 25.21 22.88 8.17
C LEU A 349 25.41 21.46 7.63
N VAL A 350 26.57 21.16 7.06
CA VAL A 350 26.93 19.84 6.57
C VAL A 350 26.87 18.80 7.68
N GLN A 351 27.52 19.09 8.83
CA GLN A 351 27.48 18.19 9.99
C GLN A 351 26.05 17.96 10.50
N THR A 352 25.24 19.02 10.60
CA THR A 352 23.87 18.92 11.06
C THR A 352 23.02 18.04 10.16
N ILE A 353 23.13 18.22 8.82
CA ILE A 353 22.41 17.39 7.84
C ILE A 353 22.88 15.96 7.93
N MET A 354 24.19 15.71 7.94
CA MET A 354 24.76 14.37 8.00
C MET A 354 24.29 13.61 9.24
N VAL A 355 24.39 14.21 10.44
CA VAL A 355 23.93 13.58 11.69
C VAL A 355 22.43 13.29 11.65
N ARG A 356 21.64 14.18 11.05
CA ARG A 356 20.19 13.99 10.96
C ARG A 356 19.82 12.92 9.93
N ALA A 357 20.46 12.92 8.77
CA ALA A 357 20.18 12.00 7.68
C ALA A 357 20.69 10.56 7.94
N GLN A 358 21.64 10.37 8.85
CA GLN A 358 22.08 9.05 9.30
C GLN A 358 21.02 8.31 10.16
N ARG A 359 20.01 9.01 10.67
CA ARG A 359 18.89 8.37 11.36
C ARG A 359 17.98 7.72 10.33
N PRO A 360 17.83 6.38 10.34
CA PRO A 360 17.03 5.69 9.36
C PRO A 360 15.57 6.12 9.44
N ILE A 361 14.95 6.29 8.30
CA ILE A 361 13.50 6.48 8.18
C ILE A 361 12.88 5.10 8.16
N ILE A 362 12.11 4.78 9.20
CA ILE A 362 11.48 3.47 9.37
C ILE A 362 9.97 3.70 9.36
N LEU A 363 9.28 3.06 8.42
CA LEU A 363 7.83 2.96 8.42
C LEU A 363 7.42 1.63 9.06
N THR A 364 6.39 1.67 9.90
CA THR A 364 5.92 0.48 10.63
C THR A 364 4.47 0.18 10.34
N GLY A 365 4.14 -1.09 10.29
CA GLY A 365 2.79 -1.60 10.40
C GLY A 365 2.46 -1.85 11.87
N GLY A 366 1.88 -0.85 12.55
CA GLY A 366 1.68 -0.86 13.99
C GLY A 366 3.00 -0.89 14.77
N PRO A 367 2.97 -1.37 16.03
CA PRO A 367 4.17 -1.40 16.90
C PRO A 367 5.09 -2.61 16.64
N PHE A 368 4.63 -3.62 15.88
CA PHE A 368 5.32 -4.92 15.79
C PHE A 368 6.06 -5.14 14.47
N TYR A 369 5.60 -4.55 13.37
CA TYR A 369 6.16 -4.81 12.05
C TYR A 369 6.82 -3.57 11.46
N VAL A 370 8.08 -3.72 11.07
CA VAL A 370 8.75 -2.73 10.21
C VAL A 370 8.40 -3.07 8.76
N LEU A 371 7.88 -2.09 8.01
CA LEU A 371 7.60 -2.26 6.59
C LEU A 371 8.92 -2.28 5.82
N SER A 372 9.33 -3.46 5.38
CA SER A 372 10.55 -3.68 4.61
C SER A 372 10.43 -4.90 3.70
N LEU A 373 11.28 -4.99 2.68
CA LEU A 373 11.34 -6.18 1.82
C LEU A 373 11.74 -7.44 2.60
N GLU A 374 12.48 -7.29 3.70
CA GLU A 374 12.80 -8.42 4.58
C GLU A 374 11.56 -8.92 5.31
N THR A 375 10.75 -8.01 5.86
CA THR A 375 9.47 -8.35 6.49
C THR A 375 8.52 -9.01 5.49
N PHE A 376 8.47 -8.54 4.25
CA PHE A 376 7.73 -9.20 3.19
C PHE A 376 8.16 -10.66 3.02
N ARG A 377 9.47 -10.93 2.91
CA ARG A 377 9.98 -12.31 2.79
C ARG A 377 9.61 -13.18 3.99
N VAL A 378 9.72 -12.63 5.20
CA VAL A 378 9.37 -13.35 6.44
C VAL A 378 7.89 -13.69 6.48
N ILE A 379 7.00 -12.74 6.13
CA ILE A 379 5.54 -12.97 6.12
C ILE A 379 5.17 -14.04 5.10
N ILE A 380 5.70 -13.97 3.86
CA ILE A 380 5.45 -14.99 2.84
C ILE A 380 5.97 -16.37 3.29
N GLY A 381 7.20 -16.43 3.80
CA GLY A 381 7.79 -17.68 4.30
C GLY A 381 6.99 -18.30 5.45
N LEU A 382 6.54 -17.50 6.40
CA LEU A 382 5.71 -17.94 7.53
C LEU A 382 4.33 -18.44 7.05
N ALA A 383 3.71 -17.73 6.12
CA ALA A 383 2.42 -18.11 5.54
C ALA A 383 2.51 -19.48 4.83
N MET A 384 3.55 -19.67 4.01
CA MET A 384 3.79 -20.93 3.32
C MET A 384 4.08 -22.09 4.29
N SER A 385 4.88 -21.85 5.33
CA SER A 385 5.15 -22.88 6.37
C SER A 385 3.88 -23.28 7.10
N ASN A 386 3.05 -22.31 7.50
CA ASN A 386 1.79 -22.60 8.18
C ASN A 386 0.79 -23.32 7.26
N SER A 387 0.78 -23.07 5.96
CA SER A 387 -0.08 -23.78 5.02
C SER A 387 0.27 -25.27 4.94
N VAL A 388 1.56 -25.62 4.96
CA VAL A 388 2.03 -27.02 5.01
C VAL A 388 1.60 -27.70 6.30
N MET A 389 1.71 -26.98 7.44
CA MET A 389 1.24 -27.51 8.73
C MET A 389 -0.27 -27.79 8.72
N LEU A 390 -1.08 -26.86 8.19
CA LEU A 390 -2.53 -27.06 8.06
C LEU A 390 -2.87 -28.26 7.20
N ARG A 391 -2.12 -28.48 6.11
CA ARG A 391 -2.29 -29.66 5.27
C ARG A 391 -2.01 -30.96 6.03
N THR A 392 -0.92 -31.02 6.78
CA THR A 392 -0.59 -32.19 7.59
C THR A 392 -1.69 -32.52 8.60
N ILE A 393 -2.25 -31.51 9.26
CA ILE A 393 -3.37 -31.68 10.19
C ILE A 393 -4.61 -32.18 9.44
N SER A 394 -4.92 -31.65 8.27
CA SER A 394 -6.06 -32.10 7.47
C SER A 394 -5.92 -33.57 7.04
N ASP A 395 -4.72 -33.98 6.63
CA ASP A 395 -4.47 -35.35 6.20
C ASP A 395 -4.61 -36.33 7.38
N THR A 396 -4.15 -35.98 8.59
CA THR A 396 -4.29 -36.81 9.80
C THR A 396 -5.73 -36.95 10.27
N THR A 397 -6.57 -35.88 10.13
CA THR A 397 -8.00 -35.94 10.51
C THR A 397 -8.87 -36.75 9.53
N LEU A 398 -8.37 -37.02 8.31
CA LEU A 398 -9.08 -37.82 7.32
C LEU A 398 -8.77 -39.34 7.48
N ASP A 399 -7.67 -39.67 8.18
CA ASP A 399 -7.23 -41.06 8.44
C ASP A 399 -7.80 -41.64 9.76
N GLU A 400 -8.41 -40.78 10.61
CA GLU A 400 -9.19 -41.17 11.81
C GLU A 400 -10.69 -41.29 11.49
#